data_3da2c12b1ca6c40a340ca158980e7d0f
#
_entry.id   3da2c12b1ca6c40a340ca158980e7d0f
#
_cell.length_a   1.000
_cell.length_b   1.000
_cell.length_c   1.000
_cell.angle_alpha   90.00
_cell.angle_beta   90.00
_cell.angle_gamma   90.00
#
_symmetry.space_group_name_H-M   'P 1'
#
loop_
_entity.id
_entity.type
_entity.pdbx_description
1 polymer ?
#
loop_
_entity_poly.entity_id
_entity_poly.type
_entity_poly.pdbx_seq_one_letter_code
_entity_poly.pdbx_strand_id
1 'polypeptide(L)'
;MVAAQSNPPFTNASPGAQVAIIRPAVGSVIQAGEGIPVDGTVTGLAPEDRLWIIWRSGPDTNGLYYLAQNSPAAYRDGTWQLVSKLTGDSNGKGHNITLIALQADSLCDDVLSTLPSDDNGRVSLPAIPDGCVNRAERSISVAP
;
A
#
# COMPACT_ATOMS: atom_id res chain seq x y z
N MET A 1 -34.35 -10.95 1.50
CA MET A 1 -33.58 -10.91 1.46
C MET A 1 -33.11 -10.79 1.30
N VAL A 2 -33.16 -10.93 1.47
CA VAL A 2 -32.24 -10.83 1.52
C VAL A 2 -31.81 -10.96 1.46
N ALA A 3 -31.85 -11.16 1.58
CA ALA A 3 -30.97 -11.26 1.69
C ALA A 3 -30.44 -11.43 1.52
N ALA A 4 -30.55 -11.64 1.59
CA ALA A 4 -29.65 -11.70 1.68
C ALA A 4 -29.16 -11.72 1.60
N GLN A 5 -29.24 -11.87 1.78
CA GLN A 5 -28.46 -11.79 1.97
C GLN A 5 -27.77 -11.82 2.33
N SER A 6 -27.83 -12.06 2.49
CA SER A 6 -26.92 -12.00 2.95
C SER A 6 -26.33 -11.92 3.38
N ASN A 7 -26.17 -12.11 3.69
CA ASN A 7 -25.31 -11.92 4.21
C ASN A 7 -24.83 -11.83 4.66
N PRO A 8 -24.47 -11.71 5.04
CA PRO A 8 -23.68 -11.56 5.58
C PRO A 8 -23.25 -11.38 6.14
N PRO A 9 -22.79 -11.29 6.58
CA PRO A 9 -22.29 -10.84 7.29
C PRO A 9 -21.52 -10.35 7.76
N PHE A 10 -20.98 -10.29 8.00
CA PHE A 10 -20.18 -9.78 8.39
C PHE A 10 -19.18 -9.58 8.30
N THR A 11 -19.10 -9.22 8.08
CA THR A 11 -17.82 -9.05 7.93
C THR A 11 -17.33 -7.83 8.24
N ASN A 12 -16.63 -7.50 8.44
CA ASN A 12 -15.55 -7.08 8.84
C ASN A 12 -15.17 -5.83 8.19
N ALA A 13 -14.27 -5.72 7.45
CA ALA A 13 -13.82 -4.53 6.83
C ALA A 13 -14.93 -3.97 5.98
N SER A 14 -14.90 -2.70 5.70
CA SER A 14 -15.83 -2.07 4.80
C SER A 14 -15.87 -2.86 3.50
N PRO A 15 -16.99 -3.53 3.19
CA PRO A 15 -16.99 -4.45 2.06
C PRO A 15 -16.98 -3.75 0.72
N GLY A 16 -17.18 -2.44 0.69
CA GLY A 16 -17.38 -1.73 -0.56
C GLY A 16 -16.14 -1.10 -1.17
N ALA A 17 -15.04 -1.06 -0.45
CA ALA A 17 -13.86 -0.35 -0.96
C ALA A 17 -13.23 -1.10 -2.12
N GLN A 18 -13.11 -0.40 -3.25
CA GLN A 18 -12.42 -0.92 -4.44
C GLN A 18 -11.27 0.01 -4.76
N VAL A 19 -10.08 -0.56 -4.81
CA VAL A 19 -8.83 0.19 -4.99
C VAL A 19 -8.10 -0.35 -6.20
N ALA A 20 -7.59 0.57 -7.02
CA ALA A 20 -6.73 0.21 -8.14
C ALA A 20 -5.46 1.04 -8.08
N ILE A 21 -4.34 0.45 -8.43
CA ILE A 21 -3.08 1.15 -8.61
C ILE A 21 -2.94 1.40 -10.10
N ILE A 22 -2.86 2.68 -10.49
CA ILE A 22 -2.75 3.06 -11.91
C ILE A 22 -1.30 3.25 -12.29
N ARG A 23 -0.54 3.97 -11.47
CA ARG A 23 0.89 4.13 -11.68
C ARG A 23 1.65 3.65 -10.46
N PRO A 24 2.71 2.89 -10.62
CA PRO A 24 3.28 2.44 -11.89
C PRO A 24 2.42 1.36 -12.55
N ALA A 25 2.55 1.22 -13.86
CA ALA A 25 1.85 0.20 -14.62
C ALA A 25 2.42 -1.18 -14.30
N VAL A 26 1.63 -2.21 -14.55
CA VAL A 26 2.05 -3.60 -14.38
C VAL A 26 3.32 -3.86 -15.20
N GLY A 27 4.30 -4.52 -14.58
CA GLY A 27 5.53 -4.88 -15.26
C GLY A 27 6.50 -3.73 -15.50
N SER A 28 6.24 -2.56 -14.89
CA SER A 28 7.18 -1.43 -15.01
C SER A 28 8.56 -1.81 -14.48
N VAL A 29 9.59 -1.30 -15.15
CA VAL A 29 10.98 -1.44 -14.73
C VAL A 29 11.50 -0.05 -14.42
N ILE A 30 11.98 0.16 -13.19
CA ILE A 30 12.52 1.45 -12.80
C ILE A 30 14.03 1.35 -12.61
N GLN A 31 14.72 2.46 -12.86
CA GLN A 31 16.16 2.54 -12.63
C GLN A 31 16.43 2.85 -11.17
N ALA A 32 17.52 2.31 -10.63
CA ALA A 32 17.94 2.67 -9.29
C ALA A 32 18.16 4.19 -9.20
N GLY A 33 17.58 4.81 -8.17
CA GLY A 33 17.63 6.24 -7.99
C GLY A 33 16.56 7.02 -8.73
N GLU A 34 15.81 6.37 -9.61
CA GLU A 34 14.70 7.00 -10.32
C GLU A 34 13.48 7.09 -9.41
N GLY A 35 12.90 8.28 -9.32
CA GLY A 35 11.64 8.47 -8.57
C GLY A 35 10.45 8.38 -9.51
N ILE A 36 9.48 7.56 -9.16
CA ILE A 36 8.27 7.38 -9.96
C ILE A 36 7.03 7.72 -9.13
N PRO A 37 5.99 8.29 -9.76
CA PRO A 37 4.75 8.55 -9.03
C PRO A 37 4.00 7.26 -8.75
N VAL A 38 3.26 7.27 -7.62
CA VAL A 38 2.38 6.16 -7.25
C VAL A 38 1.00 6.75 -7.01
N ASP A 39 0.03 6.30 -7.76
CA ASP A 39 -1.34 6.78 -7.65
C ASP A 39 -2.33 5.75 -8.19
N GLY A 40 -3.59 6.05 -7.98
CA GLY A 40 -4.65 5.17 -8.45
C GLY A 40 -6.02 5.72 -8.16
N THR A 41 -6.98 4.81 -8.10
CA THR A 41 -8.38 5.12 -7.83
C THR A 41 -8.86 4.37 -6.61
N VAL A 42 -9.87 4.91 -5.96
CA VAL A 42 -10.54 4.26 -4.84
C VAL A 42 -11.99 4.68 -4.80
N THR A 43 -12.89 3.71 -4.59
CA THR A 43 -14.31 3.95 -4.41
C THR A 43 -14.79 3.16 -3.20
N GLY A 44 -15.80 3.66 -2.52
CA GLY A 44 -16.40 2.96 -1.39
C GLY A 44 -15.55 2.98 -0.12
N LEU A 45 -14.58 3.88 -0.03
CA LEU A 45 -13.78 4.02 1.19
C LEU A 45 -14.62 4.70 2.26
N ALA A 46 -14.75 4.06 3.43
CA ALA A 46 -15.49 4.63 4.54
C ALA A 46 -14.79 5.93 5.02
N PRO A 47 -15.57 6.92 5.50
CA PRO A 47 -14.99 8.22 5.88
C PRO A 47 -13.91 8.14 6.96
N GLU A 48 -14.00 7.18 7.86
CA GLU A 48 -13.02 6.99 8.93
C GLU A 48 -11.82 6.18 8.51
N ASP A 49 -11.88 5.54 7.33
CA ASP A 49 -10.78 4.71 6.84
C ASP A 49 -9.77 5.55 6.08
N ARG A 50 -8.55 5.04 6.03
CA ARG A 50 -7.44 5.66 5.30
C ARG A 50 -6.87 4.65 4.32
N LEU A 51 -6.16 5.14 3.33
CA LEU A 51 -5.46 4.30 2.37
C LEU A 51 -3.96 4.45 2.61
N TRP A 52 -3.31 3.32 2.89
CA TRP A 52 -1.86 3.27 3.09
C TRP A 52 -1.22 2.45 1.99
N ILE A 53 -0.06 2.85 1.56
CA ILE A 53 0.71 2.10 0.57
C ILE A 53 1.97 1.58 1.24
N ILE A 54 2.13 0.27 1.15
CA ILE A 54 3.34 -0.41 1.64
C ILE A 54 3.98 -1.14 0.48
N TRP A 55 5.20 -1.58 0.66
CA TRP A 55 5.89 -2.36 -0.35
C TRP A 55 6.78 -3.41 0.32
N ARG A 56 7.09 -4.43 -0.44
CA ARG A 56 8.14 -5.36 -0.07
C ARG A 56 8.93 -5.72 -1.31
N SER A 57 10.19 -6.02 -1.12
CA SER A 57 11.07 -6.51 -2.17
C SER A 57 11.25 -8.01 -1.97
N GLY A 58 11.51 -8.76 -3.03
CA GLY A 58 11.67 -10.20 -2.99
C GLY A 58 12.50 -10.69 -1.80
N PRO A 59 13.55 -11.47 -1.97
CA PRO A 59 14.25 -12.03 -0.81
C PRO A 59 14.99 -11.01 0.05
N ASP A 60 15.18 -9.80 -0.43
CA ASP A 60 16.06 -8.82 0.22
C ASP A 60 15.49 -8.20 1.49
N THR A 61 14.19 -8.24 1.67
CA THR A 61 13.56 -7.62 2.85
C THR A 61 13.39 -8.61 4.00
N ASN A 62 13.78 -9.86 3.82
CA ASN A 62 13.57 -10.91 4.82
C ASN A 62 12.12 -11.01 5.26
N GLY A 63 11.19 -10.78 4.32
CA GLY A 63 9.77 -10.82 4.62
C GLY A 63 9.22 -9.56 5.26
N LEU A 64 10.03 -8.51 5.42
CA LEU A 64 9.54 -7.25 5.97
C LEU A 64 8.76 -6.47 4.91
N TYR A 65 7.77 -5.75 5.40
CA TYR A 65 7.08 -4.72 4.62
C TYR A 65 7.60 -3.35 5.02
N TYR A 66 7.53 -2.40 4.11
CA TYR A 66 7.95 -1.02 4.37
C TYR A 66 6.84 -0.06 3.98
N LEU A 67 6.69 1.03 4.73
CA LEU A 67 5.78 2.09 4.33
C LEU A 67 6.38 2.82 3.11
N ALA A 68 5.55 3.04 2.09
CA ALA A 68 5.99 3.81 0.92
C ALA A 68 6.14 5.29 1.26
N GLN A 69 5.35 5.77 2.21
CA GLN A 69 5.53 7.09 2.83
C GLN A 69 5.01 7.01 4.26
N ASN A 70 5.38 7.97 5.09
CA ASN A 70 5.08 7.93 6.52
C ASN A 70 3.72 8.52 6.87
N SER A 71 2.81 8.56 5.91
CA SER A 71 1.45 9.06 6.07
C SER A 71 0.53 8.35 5.08
N PRO A 72 -0.79 8.41 5.30
CA PRO A 72 -1.72 7.85 4.32
C PRO A 72 -1.61 8.55 2.98
N ALA A 73 -2.03 7.86 1.92
CA ALA A 73 -2.11 8.45 0.60
C ALA A 73 -3.13 9.60 0.61
N ALA A 74 -2.81 10.67 -0.09
CA ALA A 74 -3.77 11.75 -0.28
C ALA A 74 -4.91 11.27 -1.16
N TYR A 75 -6.14 11.51 -0.72
CA TYR A 75 -7.33 11.00 -1.39
C TYR A 75 -8.29 12.14 -1.68
N ARG A 76 -8.75 12.22 -2.93
CA ARG A 76 -9.69 13.24 -3.34
C ARG A 76 -10.48 12.77 -4.56
N ASP A 77 -11.81 12.83 -4.45
CA ASP A 77 -12.72 12.59 -5.58
C ASP A 77 -12.48 11.26 -6.29
N GLY A 78 -12.26 10.21 -5.52
CA GLY A 78 -12.07 8.87 -6.09
C GLY A 78 -10.67 8.58 -6.58
N THR A 79 -9.73 9.51 -6.42
CA THR A 79 -8.33 9.29 -6.76
C THR A 79 -7.45 9.44 -5.54
N TRP A 80 -6.34 8.72 -5.54
CA TRP A 80 -5.35 8.80 -4.47
C TRP A 80 -3.96 8.90 -5.07
N GLN A 81 -3.06 9.48 -4.33
CA GLN A 81 -1.66 9.57 -4.74
C GLN A 81 -0.76 9.67 -3.53
N LEU A 82 0.47 9.21 -3.69
CA LEU A 82 1.51 9.45 -2.71
C LEU A 82 2.10 10.84 -2.93
N VAL A 83 2.40 11.52 -1.83
CA VAL A 83 3.11 12.81 -1.89
C VAL A 83 4.54 12.58 -2.35
N SER A 84 5.18 11.52 -1.84
CA SER A 84 6.55 11.18 -2.19
C SER A 84 6.57 10.23 -3.39
N LYS A 85 7.60 10.36 -4.22
CA LYS A 85 7.83 9.41 -5.29
C LYS A 85 8.48 8.15 -4.72
N LEU A 86 8.12 7.00 -5.30
CA LEU A 86 8.80 5.76 -5.00
C LEU A 86 10.14 5.76 -5.73
N THR A 87 11.21 5.51 -4.99
CA THR A 87 12.55 5.52 -5.55
C THR A 87 13.16 4.12 -5.48
N GLY A 88 13.69 3.65 -6.60
CA GLY A 88 14.39 2.37 -6.63
C GLY A 88 15.71 2.45 -5.88
N ASP A 89 15.96 1.46 -5.03
CA ASP A 89 17.19 1.38 -4.26
C ASP A 89 18.24 0.58 -5.06
N SER A 90 19.49 1.01 -4.99
CA SER A 90 20.58 0.28 -5.65
C SER A 90 20.73 -1.14 -5.13
N ASN A 91 20.36 -1.39 -3.88
CA ASN A 91 20.38 -2.74 -3.31
C ASN A 91 19.26 -3.61 -3.87
N GLY A 92 18.25 -3.01 -4.47
CA GLY A 92 17.14 -3.73 -5.08
C GLY A 92 17.32 -4.05 -6.55
N LYS A 93 18.48 -3.74 -7.13
CA LYS A 93 18.71 -3.98 -8.56
C LYS A 93 18.46 -5.43 -8.93
N GLY A 94 17.68 -5.63 -9.99
CA GLY A 94 17.31 -6.95 -10.47
C GLY A 94 16.22 -7.63 -9.68
N HIS A 95 15.67 -7.00 -8.64
CA HIS A 95 14.66 -7.57 -7.78
C HIS A 95 13.28 -7.01 -8.07
N ASN A 96 12.27 -7.77 -7.74
CA ASN A 96 10.88 -7.33 -7.84
C ASN A 96 10.48 -6.58 -6.58
N ILE A 97 9.64 -5.58 -6.77
CA ILE A 97 8.98 -4.85 -5.69
C ILE A 97 7.49 -5.06 -5.85
N THR A 98 6.82 -5.39 -4.77
CA THR A 98 5.36 -5.47 -4.75
C THR A 98 4.81 -4.32 -3.93
N LEU A 99 4.05 -3.44 -4.58
CA LEU A 99 3.30 -2.38 -3.92
C LEU A 99 1.96 -2.95 -3.48
N ILE A 100 1.53 -2.59 -2.29
CA ILE A 100 0.28 -3.07 -1.73
C ILE A 100 -0.49 -1.86 -1.21
N ALA A 101 -1.74 -1.72 -1.67
CA ALA A 101 -2.63 -0.70 -1.18
C ALA A 101 -3.51 -1.29 -0.07
N LEU A 102 -3.41 -0.72 1.11
CA LEU A 102 -4.14 -1.18 2.28
C LEU A 102 -5.27 -0.23 2.61
N GLN A 103 -6.47 -0.78 2.80
CA GLN A 103 -7.53 -0.05 3.47
C GLN A 103 -7.30 -0.18 4.97
N ALA A 104 -7.14 0.92 5.65
CA ALA A 104 -6.82 0.96 7.07
C ALA A 104 -7.99 1.51 7.85
N ASP A 105 -8.54 0.70 8.77
CA ASP A 105 -9.47 1.22 9.77
C ASP A 105 -8.66 2.01 10.82
N SER A 106 -9.32 2.49 11.87
CA SER A 106 -8.65 3.31 12.88
C SER A 106 -7.54 2.54 13.60
N LEU A 107 -7.73 1.25 13.82
CA LEU A 107 -6.71 0.41 14.48
C LEU A 107 -5.46 0.30 13.62
N CYS A 108 -5.64 -0.04 12.34
CA CYS A 108 -4.54 -0.14 11.39
C CYS A 108 -3.84 1.21 11.22
N ASP A 109 -4.63 2.28 11.05
CA ASP A 109 -4.10 3.63 10.89
C ASP A 109 -3.25 4.04 12.09
N ASP A 110 -3.71 3.76 13.31
CA ASP A 110 -2.96 4.06 14.52
C ASP A 110 -1.63 3.30 14.57
N VAL A 111 -1.65 2.01 14.22
CA VAL A 111 -0.43 1.21 14.20
C VAL A 111 0.57 1.78 13.20
N LEU A 112 0.11 2.03 11.97
CA LEU A 112 1.02 2.50 10.91
C LEU A 112 1.54 3.91 11.20
N SER A 113 0.73 4.74 11.83
CA SER A 113 1.11 6.13 12.15
C SER A 113 2.14 6.22 13.28
N THR A 114 2.26 5.19 14.10
CA THR A 114 3.09 5.24 15.30
C THR A 114 4.34 4.36 15.22
N LEU A 115 4.56 3.68 14.09
CA LEU A 115 5.75 2.87 13.92
C LEU A 115 7.00 3.75 13.90
N PRO A 116 8.08 3.33 14.59
CA PRO A 116 9.31 4.11 14.57
C PRO A 116 10.04 3.93 13.25
N SER A 117 10.75 4.98 12.84
CA SER A 117 11.64 4.88 11.69
C SER A 117 13.02 4.39 12.12
N ASP A 118 13.71 3.74 11.19
CA ASP A 118 15.10 3.33 11.40
C ASP A 118 16.04 4.52 11.13
N ASP A 119 17.34 4.25 11.18
CA ASP A 119 18.36 5.29 10.99
C ASP A 119 18.33 5.92 9.58
N ASN A 120 17.73 5.22 8.62
CA ASN A 120 17.59 5.71 7.25
C ASN A 120 16.23 6.37 7.00
N GLY A 121 15.42 6.53 8.02
CA GLY A 121 14.10 7.12 7.90
C GLY A 121 13.04 6.15 7.36
N ARG A 122 13.36 4.87 7.27
CA ARG A 122 12.43 3.86 6.80
C ARG A 122 11.62 3.29 7.95
N VAL A 123 10.35 3.00 7.67
CA VAL A 123 9.47 2.36 8.63
C VAL A 123 9.13 0.97 8.11
N SER A 124 9.45 -0.04 8.90
CA SER A 124 9.21 -1.44 8.52
C SER A 124 8.28 -2.14 9.51
N LEU A 125 7.67 -3.22 9.03
CA LEU A 125 6.79 -4.05 9.85
C LEU A 125 6.90 -5.50 9.38
N PRO A 126 6.81 -6.46 10.32
CA PRO A 126 6.98 -7.88 9.97
C PRO A 126 5.75 -8.49 9.34
N ALA A 127 4.59 -7.90 9.52
CA ALA A 127 3.33 -8.42 9.00
C ALA A 127 2.34 -7.28 8.85
N ILE A 128 1.33 -7.50 8.01
CA ILE A 128 0.23 -6.54 7.88
C ILE A 128 -0.59 -6.57 9.16
N PRO A 129 -0.74 -5.42 9.86
CA PRO A 129 -1.49 -5.38 11.11
C PRO A 129 -2.97 -5.71 10.94
N ASP A 130 -3.60 -6.11 12.03
CA ASP A 130 -5.05 -6.26 12.07
C ASP A 130 -5.73 -4.93 11.75
N GLY A 131 -6.86 -5.00 11.08
CA GLY A 131 -7.58 -3.80 10.64
C GLY A 131 -7.08 -3.23 9.33
N CYS A 132 -5.98 -3.76 8.79
CA CYS A 132 -5.46 -3.41 7.48
C CYS A 132 -5.90 -4.48 6.49
N VAL A 133 -6.55 -4.08 5.41
CA VAL A 133 -7.03 -5.00 4.39
C VAL A 133 -6.31 -4.72 3.09
N ASN A 134 -5.67 -5.76 2.53
CA ASN A 134 -5.04 -5.66 1.22
C ASN A 134 -6.13 -5.55 0.15
N ARG A 135 -6.14 -4.42 -0.57
CA ARG A 135 -7.15 -4.17 -1.61
C ARG A 135 -6.59 -4.20 -3.01
N ALA A 136 -5.30 -3.99 -3.18
CA ALA A 136 -4.68 -4.01 -4.50
C ALA A 136 -3.18 -4.25 -4.38
N GLU A 137 -2.62 -4.90 -5.39
CA GLU A 137 -1.18 -5.15 -5.47
C GLU A 137 -0.67 -4.78 -6.85
N ARG A 138 0.58 -4.37 -6.92
CA ARG A 138 1.26 -4.06 -8.16
C ARG A 138 2.70 -4.50 -8.08
N SER A 139 3.12 -5.37 -9.00
CA SER A 139 4.50 -5.83 -9.08
C SER A 139 5.25 -5.03 -10.13
N ILE A 140 6.42 -4.54 -9.75
CA ILE A 140 7.35 -3.85 -10.62
C ILE A 140 8.74 -4.39 -10.32
N SER A 141 9.72 -4.00 -11.11
CA SER A 141 11.09 -4.43 -10.88
C SER A 141 12.05 -3.26 -10.95
N VAL A 142 13.20 -3.42 -10.31
CA VAL A 142 14.32 -2.48 -10.42
C VAL A 142 15.30 -3.06 -11.43
N ALA A 143 15.75 -2.25 -12.38
CA ALA A 143 16.67 -2.69 -13.42
C ALA A 143 17.95 -3.27 -12.81
N PRO A 144 18.51 -4.32 -13.42
CA PRO A 144 19.73 -4.94 -12.93
C PRO A 144 20.96 -4.03 -13.02
#